data_2e095dcd17e6aa8ab3282ade60afb041
#
_entry.id   2e095dcd17e6aa8ab3282ade60afb041
#
_cell.length_a   1.000
_cell.length_b   1.000
_cell.length_c   1.000
_cell.angle_alpha   90.00
_cell.angle_beta   90.00
_cell.angle_gamma   90.00
#
_symmetry.space_group_name_H-M   'P 1'
#
loop_
_entity.id
_entity.type
_entity.pdbx_description
1 polymer ?
#
loop_
_entity_poly.entity_id
_entity_poly.type
_entity_poly.pdbx_seq_one_letter_code
_entity_poly.pdbx_strand_id
1 'polypeptide(L)'
;VPAGLYRLVPAEPLFITELVAVSPPEPLAGFLDLNGILPAGVPMLKRVLALPGQIVCRDGPTITVDGVEVGEARQHDGRGRPLPAWRGCLTILPGEIFLMNWQSADSFDSRYFGPIASSAILGRAVPVWTSEP
;
A
#
# COMPACT_ATOMS: atom_id res chain seq x y z
N VAL A 1 -6.58 8.19 0.49
CA VAL A 1 -6.20 9.42 -0.22
C VAL A 1 -7.44 10.25 -0.52
N PRO A 2 -7.30 11.56 -0.69
CA PRO A 2 -8.43 12.41 -1.02
C PRO A 2 -9.07 11.99 -2.35
N ALA A 3 -10.40 12.03 -2.41
CA ALA A 3 -11.12 11.86 -3.65
C ALA A 3 -10.81 13.04 -4.60
N GLY A 4 -10.72 12.76 -5.89
CA GLY A 4 -10.43 13.80 -6.84
C GLY A 4 -9.96 13.26 -8.16
N LEU A 5 -9.41 14.18 -8.98
CA LEU A 5 -8.85 13.85 -10.27
C LEU A 5 -7.32 13.86 -10.18
N TYR A 6 -6.71 12.77 -10.61
CA TYR A 6 -5.27 12.60 -10.59
C TYR A 6 -4.77 12.34 -12.01
N ARG A 7 -3.60 12.88 -12.32
CA ARG A 7 -2.90 12.59 -13.56
C ARG A 7 -1.79 11.59 -13.27
N LEU A 8 -1.64 10.57 -14.12
CA LEU A 8 -0.55 9.62 -14.01
C LEU A 8 0.63 10.09 -14.85
N VAL A 9 1.81 10.07 -14.22
CA VAL A 9 3.09 10.40 -14.86
C VAL A 9 4.08 9.28 -14.57
N PRO A 10 5.18 9.16 -15.34
CA PRO A 10 6.18 8.12 -15.06
C PRO A 10 6.68 8.19 -13.62
N ALA A 11 6.82 7.01 -12.99
CA ALA A 11 7.20 6.88 -11.59
C ALA A 11 8.68 6.51 -11.39
N GLU A 12 9.51 6.79 -12.39
CA GLU A 12 10.94 6.53 -12.31
C GLU A 12 11.73 7.83 -12.08
N PRO A 13 12.62 7.89 -11.07
CA PRO A 13 12.79 6.90 -10.00
C PRO A 13 11.69 7.01 -8.94
N LEU A 14 11.52 5.94 -8.15
CA LEU A 14 10.56 5.93 -7.03
C LEU A 14 11.18 6.58 -5.80
N PHE A 15 10.36 7.33 -5.08
CA PHE A 15 10.76 7.96 -3.82
C PHE A 15 9.81 7.54 -2.69
N ILE A 16 10.35 7.49 -1.47
CA ILE A 16 9.53 7.28 -0.27
C ILE A 16 8.49 8.40 -0.15
N THR A 17 7.31 8.05 0.27
CA THR A 17 6.10 8.89 0.43
C THR A 17 5.39 9.24 -0.87
N GLU A 18 5.93 8.85 -2.02
CA GLU A 18 5.33 9.15 -3.31
C GLU A 18 3.99 8.43 -3.48
N LEU A 19 2.98 9.13 -4.00
CA LEU A 19 1.68 8.55 -4.30
C LEU A 19 1.73 7.90 -5.68
N VAL A 20 1.39 6.62 -5.75
CA VAL A 20 1.40 5.85 -6.99
C VAL A 20 0.06 5.17 -7.22
N ALA A 21 -0.28 5.00 -8.49
CA ALA A 21 -1.40 4.18 -8.91
C ALA A 21 -0.88 2.78 -9.20
N VAL A 22 -1.55 1.77 -8.66
CA VAL A 22 -1.10 0.39 -8.71
C VAL A 22 -2.24 -0.49 -9.23
N SER A 23 -1.92 -1.34 -10.20
CA SER A 23 -2.81 -2.40 -10.63
C SER A 23 -2.54 -3.61 -9.75
N PRO A 24 -3.47 -3.99 -8.84
CA PRO A 24 -3.20 -5.10 -7.93
C PRO A 24 -2.91 -6.38 -8.70
N PRO A 25 -1.78 -7.06 -8.42
CA PRO A 25 -1.52 -8.35 -9.06
C PRO A 25 -2.39 -9.45 -8.45
N GLU A 26 -2.54 -10.56 -9.16
CA GLU A 26 -3.17 -11.75 -8.60
C GLU A 26 -2.18 -12.45 -7.63
N PRO A 27 -2.66 -13.08 -6.55
CA PRO A 27 -4.07 -13.29 -6.19
C PRO A 27 -4.71 -12.12 -5.44
N LEU A 28 -3.98 -11.03 -5.21
CA LEU A 28 -4.46 -9.88 -4.45
C LEU A 28 -5.70 -9.25 -5.10
N ALA A 29 -5.69 -9.06 -6.42
CA ALA A 29 -6.82 -8.44 -7.11
C ALA A 29 -8.12 -9.20 -6.89
N GLY A 30 -8.08 -10.54 -6.98
CA GLY A 30 -9.23 -11.38 -6.73
C GLY A 30 -9.71 -11.31 -5.28
N PHE A 31 -8.78 -11.27 -4.34
CA PHE A 31 -9.10 -11.12 -2.92
C PHE A 31 -9.81 -9.78 -2.65
N LEU A 32 -9.33 -8.70 -3.23
CA LEU A 32 -9.92 -7.37 -3.05
C LEU A 32 -11.33 -7.29 -3.62
N ASP A 33 -11.55 -7.87 -4.81
CA ASP A 33 -12.85 -7.89 -5.45
C ASP A 33 -13.85 -8.76 -4.65
N LEU A 34 -13.44 -9.96 -4.28
CA LEU A 34 -14.28 -10.90 -3.54
C LEU A 34 -14.73 -10.33 -2.19
N ASN A 35 -13.87 -9.56 -1.53
CA ASN A 35 -14.17 -8.99 -0.22
C ASN A 35 -14.79 -7.59 -0.28
N GLY A 36 -15.10 -7.10 -1.47
CA GLY A 36 -15.74 -5.79 -1.66
C GLY A 36 -14.84 -4.61 -1.27
N ILE A 37 -13.52 -4.81 -1.29
CA ILE A 37 -12.56 -3.76 -0.94
C ILE A 37 -12.26 -2.89 -2.15
N LEU A 38 -12.02 -3.53 -3.31
CA LEU A 38 -11.73 -2.86 -4.56
C LEU A 38 -12.21 -3.73 -5.72
N PRO A 39 -13.08 -3.22 -6.60
CA PRO A 39 -13.52 -3.99 -7.77
C PRO A 39 -12.36 -4.36 -8.69
N ALA A 40 -12.47 -5.50 -9.37
CA ALA A 40 -11.48 -5.92 -10.35
C ALA A 40 -11.32 -4.86 -11.44
N GLY A 41 -10.09 -4.63 -11.86
CA GLY A 41 -9.76 -3.65 -12.89
C GLY A 41 -9.64 -2.21 -12.42
N VAL A 42 -9.93 -1.93 -11.15
CA VAL A 42 -9.78 -0.60 -10.56
C VAL A 42 -8.39 -0.48 -9.91
N PRO A 43 -7.58 0.52 -10.28
CA PRO A 43 -6.29 0.71 -9.62
C PRO A 43 -6.45 1.28 -8.21
N MET A 44 -5.51 0.94 -7.33
CA MET A 44 -5.43 1.57 -6.01
C MET A 44 -4.42 2.70 -6.03
N LEU A 45 -4.69 3.72 -5.18
CA LEU A 45 -3.74 4.80 -4.93
C LEU A 45 -3.12 4.60 -3.56
N LYS A 46 -1.82 4.41 -3.51
CA LYS A 46 -1.09 4.14 -2.27
C LYS A 46 0.22 4.92 -2.26
N ARG A 47 0.72 5.18 -1.06
CA ARG A 47 2.02 5.82 -0.89
C ARG A 47 3.12 4.77 -0.76
N VAL A 48 4.26 5.04 -1.37
CA VAL A 48 5.46 4.21 -1.25
C VAL A 48 6.06 4.46 0.13
N LEU A 49 6.13 3.42 0.96
CA LEU A 49 6.69 3.53 2.29
C LEU A 49 8.09 2.95 2.41
N ALA A 50 8.39 1.88 1.68
CA ALA A 50 9.72 1.28 1.69
C ALA A 50 10.13 0.82 0.31
N LEU A 51 11.41 0.94 0.03
CA LEU A 51 12.07 0.61 -1.24
C LEU A 51 13.06 -0.54 -1.03
N PRO A 52 13.57 -1.16 -2.13
CA PRO A 52 14.53 -2.25 -2.03
C PRO A 52 15.70 -1.93 -1.10
N GLY A 53 16.08 -2.91 -0.30
CA GLY A 53 17.14 -2.81 0.69
C GLY A 53 16.67 -2.40 2.08
N GLN A 54 15.49 -1.83 2.22
CA GLN A 54 14.94 -1.50 3.53
C GLN A 54 14.31 -2.72 4.17
N ILE A 55 14.30 -2.73 5.50
CA ILE A 55 13.75 -3.84 6.30
C ILE A 55 12.44 -3.37 6.93
N VAL A 56 11.37 -4.06 6.59
CA VAL A 56 10.04 -3.81 7.17
C VAL A 56 9.73 -4.93 8.13
N CYS A 57 9.35 -4.57 9.35
CA CYS A 57 8.95 -5.53 10.37
C CYS A 57 7.52 -5.29 10.81
N ARG A 58 6.84 -6.37 11.13
CA ARG A 58 5.56 -6.31 11.82
C ARG A 58 5.65 -7.11 13.10
N ASP A 59 5.42 -6.44 14.22
CA ASP A 59 5.40 -7.03 15.55
C ASP A 59 4.04 -6.75 16.19
N GLY A 60 3.18 -7.76 16.22
CA GLY A 60 1.78 -7.53 16.57
C GLY A 60 1.13 -6.53 15.63
N PRO A 61 0.60 -5.41 16.11
CA PRO A 61 0.05 -4.37 15.26
C PRO A 61 1.11 -3.42 14.70
N THR A 62 2.32 -3.39 15.27
CA THR A 62 3.31 -2.35 14.98
C THR A 62 4.08 -2.61 13.71
N ILE A 63 4.13 -1.64 12.82
CA ILE A 63 4.92 -1.66 11.59
C ILE A 63 6.12 -0.75 11.75
N THR A 64 7.31 -1.27 11.46
CA THR A 64 8.56 -0.47 11.45
C THR A 64 9.25 -0.58 10.10
N VAL A 65 9.95 0.47 9.72
CA VAL A 65 10.86 0.48 8.57
C VAL A 65 12.24 0.88 9.07
N ASP A 66 13.20 0.02 8.87
CA ASP A 66 14.57 0.21 9.35
C ASP A 66 14.61 0.58 10.85
N GLY A 67 13.75 -0.07 11.63
CA GLY A 67 13.66 0.13 13.07
C GLY A 67 12.82 1.32 13.52
N VAL A 68 12.31 2.12 12.59
CA VAL A 68 11.48 3.29 12.91
C VAL A 68 10.01 2.93 12.78
N GLU A 69 9.25 3.16 13.86
CA GLU A 69 7.81 2.91 13.85
C GLU A 69 7.11 3.87 12.89
N VAL A 70 6.32 3.31 11.96
CA VAL A 70 5.64 4.10 10.93
C VAL A 70 4.12 3.98 10.99
N GLY A 71 3.60 3.06 11.76
CA GLY A 71 2.15 2.91 11.93
C GLY A 71 1.76 1.58 12.51
N GLU A 72 0.46 1.33 12.48
CA GLU A 72 -0.14 0.13 13.05
C GLU A 72 -1.07 -0.54 12.06
N ALA A 73 -1.12 -1.87 12.14
CA ALA A 73 -2.10 -2.70 11.46
C ALA A 73 -3.23 -3.07 12.43
N ARG A 74 -4.40 -3.32 11.89
CA ARG A 74 -5.56 -3.78 12.67
C ARG A 74 -5.71 -5.30 12.56
N GLN A 75 -6.40 -5.91 13.53
CA GLN A 75 -6.74 -7.33 13.47
C GLN A 75 -8.03 -7.57 12.71
N HIS A 76 -8.95 -6.59 12.71
CA HIS A 76 -10.27 -6.69 12.10
C HIS A 76 -10.58 -5.39 11.34
N ASP A 77 -11.35 -5.51 10.28
CA ASP A 77 -11.87 -4.35 9.55
C ASP A 77 -13.07 -3.72 10.29
N GLY A 78 -13.64 -2.67 9.70
CA GLY A 78 -14.79 -1.97 10.29
C GLY A 78 -16.07 -2.80 10.39
N ARG A 79 -16.11 -3.98 9.74
CA ARG A 79 -17.22 -4.94 9.82
C ARG A 79 -16.92 -6.11 10.75
N GLY A 80 -15.81 -6.06 11.48
CA GLY A 80 -15.39 -7.13 12.38
C GLY A 80 -14.78 -8.35 11.68
N ARG A 81 -14.50 -8.28 10.37
CA ARG A 81 -13.87 -9.39 9.64
C ARG A 81 -12.38 -9.43 9.93
N PRO A 82 -11.80 -10.63 10.12
CA PRO A 82 -10.36 -10.72 10.33
C PRO A 82 -9.59 -10.19 9.12
N LEU A 83 -8.53 -9.45 9.38
CA LEU A 83 -7.62 -8.97 8.35
C LEU A 83 -6.42 -9.92 8.26
N PRO A 84 -5.84 -10.11 7.05
CA PRO A 84 -4.64 -10.90 6.89
C PRO A 84 -3.52 -10.36 7.79
N ALA A 85 -2.75 -11.27 8.37
CA ALA A 85 -1.65 -10.91 9.25
C ALA A 85 -0.40 -11.66 8.86
N TRP A 86 0.71 -10.95 8.86
CA TRP A 86 2.04 -11.53 8.79
C TRP A 86 2.85 -11.02 9.99
N ARG A 87 3.96 -11.67 10.29
CA ARG A 87 4.83 -11.27 11.39
C ARG A 87 6.28 -11.45 11.01
N GLY A 88 7.16 -10.80 11.75
CA GLY A 88 8.59 -10.85 11.52
C GLY A 88 9.07 -9.73 10.66
N CYS A 89 10.23 -9.91 10.06
CA CYS A 89 10.89 -8.89 9.27
C CYS A 89 11.12 -9.37 7.85
N LEU A 90 10.94 -8.46 6.89
CA LEU A 90 11.15 -8.70 5.47
C LEU A 90 12.10 -7.66 4.93
N THR A 91 13.12 -8.08 4.19
CA THR A 91 13.92 -7.16 3.39
C THR A 91 13.18 -6.94 2.06
N ILE A 92 12.96 -5.69 1.70
CA ILE A 92 12.37 -5.38 0.39
C ILE A 92 13.39 -5.72 -0.69
N LEU A 93 13.01 -6.61 -1.58
CA LEU A 93 13.91 -7.11 -2.63
C LEU A 93 13.89 -6.19 -3.85
N PRO A 94 14.92 -6.27 -4.73
CA PRO A 94 14.86 -5.60 -6.03
C PRO A 94 13.57 -6.00 -6.77
N GLY A 95 12.86 -5.03 -7.32
CA GLY A 95 11.58 -5.26 -8.00
C GLY A 95 10.38 -5.34 -7.07
N GLU A 96 10.55 -5.06 -5.78
CA GLU A 96 9.46 -5.01 -4.80
C GLU A 96 9.31 -3.61 -4.22
N ILE A 97 8.11 -3.33 -3.71
CA ILE A 97 7.82 -2.12 -2.94
C ILE A 97 6.89 -2.46 -1.78
N PHE A 98 6.93 -1.63 -0.75
CA PHE A 98 5.99 -1.70 0.37
C PHE A 98 5.12 -0.45 0.33
N LEU A 99 3.81 -0.64 0.25
CA LEU A 99 2.84 0.44 0.11
C LEU A 99 2.06 0.61 1.40
N MET A 100 1.93 1.85 1.85
CA MET A 100 1.16 2.13 3.06
C MET A 100 0.66 3.56 3.06
N ASN A 101 -0.65 3.73 3.19
CA ASN A 101 -1.25 5.03 3.44
C ASN A 101 -1.26 5.26 4.95
N TRP A 102 -0.12 5.63 5.52
CA TRP A 102 0.08 5.73 6.97
C TRP A 102 -0.83 6.76 7.65
N GLN A 103 -1.37 7.70 6.88
CA GLN A 103 -2.28 8.71 7.40
C GLN A 103 -3.70 8.18 7.60
N SER A 104 -3.99 6.97 7.10
CA SER A 104 -5.30 6.34 7.23
C SER A 104 -5.18 5.03 8.00
N ALA A 105 -5.85 4.95 9.13
CA ALA A 105 -5.91 3.72 9.91
C ALA A 105 -6.74 2.64 9.22
N ASP A 106 -7.61 3.02 8.28
CA ASP A 106 -8.53 2.10 7.62
C ASP A 106 -8.06 1.62 6.24
N SER A 107 -6.93 2.13 5.77
CA SER A 107 -6.41 1.76 4.47
C SER A 107 -5.96 0.29 4.47
N PHE A 108 -6.39 -0.44 3.44
CA PHE A 108 -5.92 -1.81 3.20
C PHE A 108 -4.71 -1.74 2.27
N ASP A 109 -3.55 -2.08 2.77
CA ASP A 109 -2.27 -1.91 2.08
C ASP A 109 -1.27 -2.99 2.50
N SER A 110 0.03 -2.76 2.27
CA SER A 110 1.06 -3.74 2.56
C SER A 110 1.18 -4.10 4.04
N ARG A 111 0.54 -3.34 4.95
CA ARG A 111 0.42 -3.78 6.35
C ARG A 111 -0.20 -5.16 6.45
N TYR A 112 -1.03 -5.52 5.48
CA TYR A 112 -1.81 -6.77 5.48
C TYR A 112 -1.32 -7.75 4.42
N PHE A 113 -0.99 -7.30 3.21
CA PHE A 113 -0.62 -8.21 2.12
C PHE A 113 0.88 -8.28 1.83
N GLY A 114 1.70 -7.48 2.55
CA GLY A 114 3.15 -7.50 2.35
C GLY A 114 3.61 -6.74 1.12
N PRO A 115 4.89 -6.87 0.75
CA PRO A 115 5.42 -6.22 -0.44
C PRO A 115 4.78 -6.75 -1.71
N ILE A 116 4.71 -5.90 -2.74
CA ILE A 116 4.25 -6.29 -4.07
C ILE A 116 5.29 -5.94 -5.12
N ALA A 117 5.14 -6.51 -6.31
CA ALA A 117 6.03 -6.23 -7.42
C ALA A 117 5.91 -4.76 -7.85
N SER A 118 7.03 -4.08 -7.99
CA SER A 118 7.04 -2.69 -8.47
C SER A 118 6.54 -2.57 -9.92
N SER A 119 6.59 -3.66 -10.68
CA SER A 119 6.01 -3.70 -12.04
C SER A 119 4.49 -3.50 -12.06
N ALA A 120 3.82 -3.63 -10.91
CA ALA A 120 2.39 -3.34 -10.79
C ALA A 120 2.08 -1.85 -10.75
N ILE A 121 3.07 -0.99 -10.61
CA ILE A 121 2.89 0.47 -10.60
C ILE A 121 2.56 0.94 -12.01
N LEU A 122 1.42 1.63 -12.15
CA LEU A 122 1.00 2.25 -13.41
C LEU A 122 1.65 3.60 -13.63
N GLY A 123 1.94 4.32 -12.55
CA GLY A 123 2.53 5.63 -12.62
C GLY A 123 2.43 6.37 -11.30
N ARG A 124 3.09 7.52 -11.22
CA ARG A 124 2.95 8.44 -10.11
C ARG A 124 1.66 9.23 -10.28
N ALA A 125 0.87 9.31 -9.21
CA ALA A 125 -0.39 10.05 -9.23
C ALA A 125 -0.15 11.48 -8.76
N VAL A 126 -0.42 12.43 -9.66
CA VAL A 126 -0.28 13.86 -9.37
C VAL A 126 -1.69 14.45 -9.25
N PRO A 127 -2.05 15.04 -8.12
CA PRO A 127 -3.39 15.63 -7.99
C PRO A 127 -3.57 16.79 -8.95
N VAL A 128 -4.66 16.75 -9.72
CA VAL A 128 -5.13 17.85 -10.54
C VAL A 128 -6.17 18.63 -9.76
N TRP A 129 -7.07 17.90 -9.11
CA TRP A 129 -8.09 18.45 -8.23
C TRP A 129 -8.41 17.41 -7.16
N THR A 130 -8.59 17.84 -5.92
CA THR A 130 -9.03 16.97 -4.83
C THR A 130 -10.13 17.66 -4.02
N SER A 131 -10.96 16.84 -3.37
CA SER A 131 -11.99 17.32 -2.45
C SER A 131 -11.44 17.63 -1.07
N GLU A 132 -10.17 17.40 -0.84
CA GLU A 132 -9.50 17.65 0.43
C GLU A 132 -9.49 19.14 0.73
N PRO A 133 -10.04 19.57 1.86
CA PRO A 133 -9.96 20.96 2.29
C PRO A 133 -8.53 21.37 2.64
#